data_e8eb857e091dfe795162fa431f483455
#
_entry.id   e8eb857e091dfe795162fa431f483455
#
_cell.length_a   1.000
_cell.length_b   1.000
_cell.length_c   1.000
_cell.angle_alpha   90.00
_cell.angle_beta   90.00
_cell.angle_gamma   90.00
#
_symmetry.space_group_name_H-M   'P 1'
#
loop_
_entity.id
_entity.type
_entity.pdbx_description
1 polymer ?
#
loop_
_entity_poly.entity_id
_entity_poly.type
_entity_poly.pdbx_seq_one_letter_code
_entity_poly.pdbx_strand_id
1 'polypeptide(L)'
;MTLSRRNFLRLAGLVAAGATLSACAPVYARLAGDPKPLAGWLPLAATDFRALSRVTFGPRVEERLHVAEIGLNEWIEEQLAHESIDYQSLHWRLQNFETLTMSATELADWSEGLFDDVDKQSVPRELARATLIRQVYSRRQLYEVMVEFWTDHFNISVEKGDCWFLKTVDDREVIRPHALGKFRDLLWASAHSPAMLVYLDNQVNHKGAPNENYARELMELHTLGVHGGYTQQDVQELARCLTGWSVKDAFWRGDFTFNAGQHDPEAKTVLGLIISPDGQGEAEQVVELLAA
;
A
#
# COMPACT_ATOMS: atom_id res chain seq x y z
N MET A 1 -54.90 7.27 -23.38
CA MET A 1 -53.59 7.74 -22.84
C MET A 1 -52.57 7.53 -23.96
N THR A 2 -52.19 8.60 -24.67
CA THR A 2 -51.16 8.53 -25.74
C THR A 2 -49.80 8.71 -25.09
N LEU A 3 -49.00 7.66 -25.12
CA LEU A 3 -47.60 7.72 -24.66
C LEU A 3 -46.82 8.66 -25.62
N SER A 4 -46.14 9.66 -25.07
CA SER A 4 -45.29 10.54 -25.85
C SER A 4 -44.09 9.76 -26.40
N ARG A 5 -43.58 10.14 -27.60
CA ARG A 5 -42.40 9.52 -28.21
C ARG A 5 -41.19 9.42 -27.26
N ARG A 6 -41.04 10.41 -26.39
CA ARG A 6 -39.95 10.48 -25.39
C ARG A 6 -40.09 9.44 -24.28
N ASN A 7 -41.32 9.17 -23.86
CA ASN A 7 -41.58 8.13 -22.84
C ASN A 7 -41.50 6.73 -23.42
N PHE A 8 -41.86 6.56 -24.71
CA PHE A 8 -41.68 5.30 -25.45
C PHE A 8 -40.19 4.96 -25.60
N LEU A 9 -39.33 5.93 -25.96
CA LEU A 9 -37.90 5.73 -26.07
C LEU A 9 -37.21 5.44 -24.72
N ARG A 10 -37.68 6.07 -23.63
CA ARG A 10 -37.19 5.75 -22.28
C ARG A 10 -37.57 4.34 -21.83
N LEU A 11 -38.79 3.91 -22.10
CA LEU A 11 -39.25 2.55 -21.80
C LEU A 11 -38.53 1.52 -22.66
N ALA A 12 -38.34 1.78 -23.96
CA ALA A 12 -37.58 0.91 -24.84
C ALA A 12 -36.12 0.79 -24.45
N GLY A 13 -35.49 1.88 -23.98
CA GLY A 13 -34.13 1.89 -23.42
C GLY A 13 -34.01 1.07 -22.12
N LEU A 14 -35.00 1.15 -21.23
CA LEU A 14 -35.04 0.35 -20.01
C LEU A 14 -35.26 -1.15 -20.27
N VAL A 15 -36.09 -1.48 -21.23
CA VAL A 15 -36.32 -2.89 -21.66
C VAL A 15 -35.07 -3.46 -22.34
N ALA A 16 -34.40 -2.67 -23.19
CA ALA A 16 -33.15 -3.10 -23.84
C ALA A 16 -32.03 -3.29 -22.81
N ALA A 17 -31.88 -2.38 -21.82
CA ALA A 17 -30.93 -2.51 -20.70
C ALA A 17 -31.27 -3.74 -19.82
N GLY A 18 -32.55 -3.99 -19.55
CA GLY A 18 -32.98 -5.18 -18.79
C GLY A 18 -32.71 -6.49 -19.54
N ALA A 19 -32.88 -6.51 -20.88
CA ALA A 19 -32.63 -7.68 -21.72
C ALA A 19 -31.11 -7.98 -21.81
N THR A 20 -30.26 -6.97 -21.89
CA THR A 20 -28.80 -7.14 -21.89
C THR A 20 -28.27 -7.64 -20.55
N LEU A 21 -28.82 -7.16 -19.42
CA LEU A 21 -28.49 -7.68 -18.09
C LEU A 21 -28.95 -9.14 -17.92
N SER A 22 -30.13 -9.51 -18.43
CA SER A 22 -30.60 -10.91 -18.45
C SER A 22 -29.76 -11.82 -19.35
N ALA A 23 -29.24 -11.33 -20.49
CA ALA A 23 -28.37 -12.10 -21.37
C ALA A 23 -26.97 -12.35 -20.73
N CYS A 24 -26.52 -11.47 -19.86
CA CYS A 24 -25.27 -11.64 -19.10
C CYS A 24 -25.44 -12.49 -17.83
N ALA A 25 -26.66 -12.70 -17.35
CA ALA A 25 -26.94 -13.50 -16.14
C ALA A 25 -26.31 -14.90 -16.19
N PRO A 26 -26.33 -15.69 -17.27
CA PRO A 26 -25.69 -16.99 -17.34
C PRO A 26 -24.15 -16.88 -17.35
N VAL A 27 -23.58 -15.79 -17.84
CA VAL A 27 -22.12 -15.53 -17.78
C VAL A 27 -21.73 -15.16 -16.36
N TYR A 28 -22.51 -14.30 -15.68
CA TYR A 28 -22.32 -13.98 -14.27
C TYR A 28 -22.51 -15.21 -13.36
N ALA A 29 -23.50 -16.05 -13.62
CA ALA A 29 -23.71 -17.29 -12.88
C ALA A 29 -22.54 -18.27 -13.05
N ARG A 30 -21.95 -18.36 -14.26
CA ARG A 30 -20.76 -19.18 -14.51
C ARG A 30 -19.49 -18.62 -13.88
N LEU A 31 -19.35 -17.30 -13.82
CA LEU A 31 -18.20 -16.62 -13.19
C LEU A 31 -18.33 -16.55 -11.66
N ALA A 32 -19.56 -16.52 -11.14
CA ALA A 32 -19.84 -16.53 -9.71
C ALA A 32 -19.79 -17.95 -9.10
N GLY A 33 -19.72 -18.98 -9.93
CA GLY A 33 -19.98 -20.36 -9.50
C GLY A 33 -21.45 -20.57 -9.14
N ASP A 34 -21.95 -21.79 -9.19
CA ASP A 34 -23.27 -22.10 -8.62
C ASP A 34 -23.27 -21.66 -7.14
N PRO A 35 -24.28 -20.88 -6.70
CA PRO A 35 -24.40 -20.59 -5.29
C PRO A 35 -24.58 -21.95 -4.60
N LYS A 36 -23.50 -22.43 -3.97
CA LYS A 36 -23.64 -23.61 -3.11
C LYS A 36 -24.77 -23.30 -2.12
N PRO A 37 -25.76 -24.17 -1.96
CA PRO A 37 -26.82 -23.94 -0.99
C PRO A 37 -26.14 -23.54 0.31
N LEU A 38 -26.63 -22.49 0.97
CA LEU A 38 -26.25 -22.15 2.33
C LEU A 38 -26.62 -23.36 3.21
N ALA A 39 -25.80 -24.38 3.15
CA ALA A 39 -25.83 -25.50 4.08
C ALA A 39 -25.70 -24.87 5.45
N GLY A 40 -26.64 -25.08 6.30
CA GLY A 40 -26.84 -24.41 7.58
C GLY A 40 -25.50 -24.20 8.29
N TRP A 41 -25.40 -23.10 9.02
CA TRP A 41 -24.24 -22.65 9.79
C TRP A 41 -23.36 -23.82 10.22
N LEU A 42 -22.25 -24.07 9.49
CA LEU A 42 -21.25 -25.00 9.97
C LEU A 42 -20.56 -24.31 11.14
N PRO A 43 -20.73 -24.79 12.37
CA PRO A 43 -20.05 -24.20 13.50
C PRO A 43 -18.56 -24.51 13.36
N LEU A 44 -17.78 -23.54 12.89
CA LEU A 44 -16.35 -23.55 13.17
C LEU A 44 -16.15 -23.56 14.68
N ALA A 45 -15.13 -24.26 15.16
CA ALA A 45 -14.69 -24.10 16.54
C ALA A 45 -14.53 -22.61 16.86
N ALA A 46 -14.91 -22.19 18.05
CA ALA A 46 -14.84 -20.76 18.43
C ALA A 46 -13.42 -20.20 18.32
N THR A 47 -12.40 -21.04 18.44
CA THR A 47 -10.98 -20.73 18.21
C THR A 47 -10.69 -20.38 16.76
N ASP A 48 -11.18 -21.20 15.82
CA ASP A 48 -10.92 -21.04 14.39
C ASP A 48 -11.66 -19.83 13.84
N PHE A 49 -12.90 -19.60 14.29
CA PHE A 49 -13.64 -18.38 13.94
C PHE A 49 -12.93 -17.12 14.43
N ARG A 50 -12.38 -17.13 15.66
CA ARG A 50 -11.62 -15.99 16.18
C ARG A 50 -10.31 -15.77 15.42
N ALA A 51 -9.61 -16.85 15.06
CA ALA A 51 -8.40 -16.75 14.25
C ALA A 51 -8.71 -16.17 12.88
N LEU A 52 -9.68 -16.73 12.15
CA LEU A 52 -10.12 -16.19 10.86
C LEU A 52 -10.52 -14.71 10.93
N SER A 53 -11.24 -14.32 11.99
CA SER A 53 -11.67 -12.93 12.17
C SER A 53 -10.52 -11.95 12.39
N ARG A 54 -9.32 -12.43 12.73
CA ARG A 54 -8.12 -11.61 12.92
C ARG A 54 -7.25 -11.54 11.67
N VAL A 55 -7.29 -12.57 10.84
CA VAL A 55 -6.42 -12.69 9.66
C VAL A 55 -7.19 -12.51 8.34
N THR A 56 -8.43 -12.03 8.43
CA THR A 56 -9.28 -11.66 7.29
C THR A 56 -10.06 -10.38 7.59
N PHE A 57 -10.61 -9.74 6.55
CA PHE A 57 -11.57 -8.64 6.69
C PHE A 57 -13.00 -9.11 7.02
N GLY A 58 -13.12 -10.24 7.66
CA GLY A 58 -14.35 -10.91 8.04
C GLY A 58 -14.48 -12.24 7.34
N PRO A 59 -14.59 -13.36 8.10
CA PRO A 59 -14.60 -14.70 7.53
C PRO A 59 -15.86 -14.93 6.69
N ARG A 60 -15.70 -14.94 5.36
CA ARG A 60 -16.75 -15.23 4.40
C ARG A 60 -17.15 -16.70 4.49
N VAL A 61 -18.29 -17.04 3.91
CA VAL A 61 -18.80 -18.43 3.93
C VAL A 61 -17.80 -19.39 3.28
N GLU A 62 -17.16 -18.96 2.16
CA GLU A 62 -16.18 -19.76 1.45
C GLU A 62 -14.94 -20.09 2.31
N GLU A 63 -14.39 -19.11 3.01
CA GLU A 63 -13.22 -19.33 3.89
C GLU A 63 -13.60 -20.27 5.04
N ARG A 64 -14.79 -20.09 5.62
CA ARG A 64 -15.27 -20.94 6.72
C ARG A 64 -15.47 -22.40 6.28
N LEU A 65 -16.02 -22.61 5.08
CA LEU A 65 -16.19 -23.94 4.51
C LEU A 65 -14.82 -24.57 4.21
N HIS A 66 -13.89 -23.77 3.65
CA HIS A 66 -12.55 -24.25 3.32
C HIS A 66 -11.76 -24.64 4.58
N VAL A 67 -11.79 -23.80 5.63
CA VAL A 67 -11.17 -24.14 6.92
C VAL A 67 -11.82 -25.37 7.56
N ALA A 68 -13.14 -25.56 7.43
CA ALA A 68 -13.81 -26.76 7.93
C ALA A 68 -13.38 -28.03 7.18
N GLU A 69 -12.97 -27.92 5.92
CA GLU A 69 -12.51 -29.02 5.08
C GLU A 69 -11.05 -29.39 5.34
N ILE A 70 -10.13 -28.40 5.34
CA ILE A 70 -8.68 -28.63 5.40
C ILE A 70 -8.07 -28.37 6.78
N GLY A 71 -8.76 -27.66 7.66
CA GLY A 71 -8.25 -27.21 8.96
C GLY A 71 -7.60 -25.82 8.91
N LEU A 72 -7.55 -25.15 10.07
CA LEU A 72 -7.04 -23.79 10.19
C LEU A 72 -5.54 -23.66 9.84
N ASN A 73 -4.72 -24.60 10.31
CA ASN A 73 -3.27 -24.54 10.07
C ASN A 73 -2.95 -24.65 8.58
N GLU A 74 -3.57 -25.59 7.88
CA GLU A 74 -3.38 -25.77 6.44
C GLU A 74 -3.85 -24.54 5.66
N TRP A 75 -4.97 -23.96 6.07
CA TRP A 75 -5.46 -22.71 5.47
C TRP A 75 -4.47 -21.55 5.68
N ILE A 76 -3.84 -21.43 6.85
CA ILE A 76 -2.82 -20.42 7.12
C ILE A 76 -1.61 -20.63 6.20
N GLU A 77 -1.13 -21.87 6.04
CA GLU A 77 -0.02 -22.17 5.13
C GLU A 77 -0.35 -21.79 3.67
N GLU A 78 -1.57 -22.08 3.21
CA GLU A 78 -2.02 -21.61 1.89
C GLU A 78 -1.99 -20.08 1.78
N GLN A 79 -2.44 -19.34 2.81
CA GLN A 79 -2.42 -17.90 2.81
C GLN A 79 -1.00 -17.32 2.84
N LEU A 80 -0.06 -17.97 3.53
CA LEU A 80 1.36 -17.59 3.52
C LEU A 80 1.99 -17.82 2.14
N ALA A 81 1.56 -18.87 1.42
CA ALA A 81 1.92 -19.11 0.03
C ALA A 81 1.01 -18.35 -0.95
N HIS A 82 0.67 -17.11 -0.65
CA HIS A 82 -0.36 -16.30 -1.31
C HIS A 82 -0.22 -16.19 -2.83
N GLU A 83 1.00 -16.25 -3.36
CA GLU A 83 1.26 -16.19 -4.81
C GLU A 83 0.58 -17.33 -5.58
N SER A 84 0.41 -18.50 -4.93
CA SER A 84 -0.27 -19.65 -5.50
C SER A 84 -1.79 -19.52 -5.55
N ILE A 85 -2.37 -18.56 -4.81
CA ILE A 85 -3.81 -18.33 -4.76
C ILE A 85 -4.24 -17.54 -6.00
N ASP A 86 -5.31 -18.02 -6.67
CA ASP A 86 -5.87 -17.38 -7.86
C ASP A 86 -6.23 -15.91 -7.62
N TYR A 87 -5.73 -15.06 -8.51
CA TYR A 87 -5.90 -13.60 -8.48
C TYR A 87 -6.74 -13.07 -9.65
N GLN A 88 -7.11 -13.90 -10.61
CA GLN A 88 -7.71 -13.43 -11.87
C GLN A 88 -9.02 -12.66 -11.67
N SER A 89 -9.90 -13.15 -10.80
CA SER A 89 -11.19 -12.50 -10.54
C SER A 89 -11.02 -11.09 -9.96
N LEU A 90 -9.99 -10.86 -9.15
CA LEU A 90 -9.65 -9.57 -8.58
C LEU A 90 -8.97 -8.67 -9.64
N HIS A 91 -8.08 -9.21 -10.46
CA HIS A 91 -7.46 -8.49 -11.56
C HIS A 91 -8.51 -7.86 -12.50
N TRP A 92 -9.55 -8.62 -12.88
CA TRP A 92 -10.67 -8.10 -13.69
C TRP A 92 -11.41 -6.93 -13.03
N ARG A 93 -11.50 -6.88 -11.72
CA ARG A 93 -12.15 -5.79 -10.98
C ARG A 93 -11.30 -4.53 -10.91
N LEU A 94 -9.98 -4.68 -10.95
CA LEU A 94 -9.02 -3.59 -10.82
C LEU A 94 -8.53 -3.04 -12.17
N GLN A 95 -8.81 -3.71 -13.30
CA GLN A 95 -8.28 -3.34 -14.62
C GLN A 95 -8.64 -1.93 -15.09
N ASN A 96 -9.71 -1.32 -14.55
CA ASN A 96 -10.16 0.01 -14.93
C ASN A 96 -9.56 1.11 -14.03
N PHE A 97 -8.70 0.77 -13.08
CA PHE A 97 -7.99 1.73 -12.24
C PHE A 97 -6.59 1.96 -12.84
N GLU A 98 -6.52 2.87 -13.80
CA GLU A 98 -5.31 3.10 -14.60
C GLU A 98 -4.16 3.62 -13.75
N THR A 99 -4.46 4.48 -12.75
CA THR A 99 -3.43 5.10 -11.90
C THR A 99 -2.66 4.09 -11.05
N LEU A 100 -3.19 2.89 -10.81
CA LEU A 100 -2.52 1.86 -10.02
C LEU A 100 -1.26 1.31 -10.69
N THR A 101 -1.12 1.44 -12.00
CA THR A 101 0.00 0.89 -12.79
C THR A 101 0.94 1.96 -13.33
N MET A 102 0.57 3.23 -13.23
CA MET A 102 1.38 4.36 -13.69
C MET A 102 2.63 4.55 -12.83
N SER A 103 3.73 4.97 -13.43
CA SER A 103 4.94 5.40 -12.74
C SER A 103 4.70 6.71 -11.97
N ALA A 104 5.62 7.05 -11.07
CA ALA A 104 5.55 8.32 -10.34
C ALA A 104 5.51 9.53 -11.29
N THR A 105 6.32 9.51 -12.36
CA THR A 105 6.35 10.58 -13.37
C THR A 105 5.02 10.67 -14.12
N GLU A 106 4.47 9.55 -14.59
CA GLU A 106 3.16 9.56 -15.28
C GLU A 106 2.04 10.07 -14.38
N LEU A 107 2.04 9.70 -13.09
CA LEU A 107 1.06 10.19 -12.12
C LEU A 107 1.22 11.69 -11.83
N ALA A 108 2.45 12.17 -11.75
CA ALA A 108 2.72 13.61 -11.59
C ALA A 108 2.21 14.41 -12.80
N ASP A 109 2.50 13.91 -14.01
CA ASP A 109 2.10 14.55 -15.27
C ASP A 109 0.57 14.40 -15.52
N TRP A 110 -0.06 13.37 -14.95
CA TRP A 110 -1.49 13.13 -15.05
C TRP A 110 -2.34 14.33 -14.67
N SER A 111 -1.88 15.12 -13.70
CA SER A 111 -2.58 16.32 -13.23
C SER A 111 -2.19 17.61 -13.94
N GLU A 112 -1.14 17.58 -14.78
CA GLU A 112 -0.61 18.75 -15.49
C GLU A 112 -1.02 18.78 -16.97
N GLY A 113 -1.90 17.85 -17.38
CA GLY A 113 -2.40 17.76 -18.76
C GLY A 113 -3.03 19.07 -19.24
N LEU A 114 -2.50 19.61 -20.35
CA LEU A 114 -2.84 20.93 -20.92
C LEU A 114 -4.32 21.09 -21.32
N PHE A 115 -5.11 20.03 -21.32
CA PHE A 115 -6.47 20.03 -21.90
C PHE A 115 -7.56 19.43 -21.02
N ASP A 116 -7.22 18.79 -19.91
CA ASP A 116 -8.21 18.21 -18.98
C ASP A 116 -7.92 18.72 -17.57
N ASP A 117 -8.95 19.25 -16.92
CA ASP A 117 -8.94 19.63 -15.51
C ASP A 117 -9.00 18.34 -14.67
N VAL A 118 -7.91 17.53 -14.73
CA VAL A 118 -7.84 16.25 -14.04
C VAL A 118 -7.75 16.50 -12.54
N ASP A 119 -8.75 16.04 -11.83
CA ASP A 119 -8.80 16.12 -10.39
C ASP A 119 -7.68 15.27 -9.75
N LYS A 120 -6.66 15.94 -9.17
CA LYS A 120 -5.57 15.30 -8.40
C LYS A 120 -6.08 14.27 -7.38
N GLN A 121 -7.27 14.50 -6.83
CA GLN A 121 -7.91 13.58 -5.90
C GLN A 121 -8.37 12.26 -6.55
N SER A 122 -8.36 12.15 -7.89
CA SER A 122 -8.69 10.90 -8.57
C SER A 122 -7.71 9.79 -8.24
N VAL A 123 -6.40 10.09 -8.16
CA VAL A 123 -5.33 9.12 -7.87
C VAL A 123 -5.50 8.47 -6.49
N PRO A 124 -5.52 9.23 -5.37
CA PRO A 124 -5.71 8.61 -4.06
C PRO A 124 -7.10 7.98 -3.89
N ARG A 125 -8.14 8.48 -4.61
CA ARG A 125 -9.46 7.84 -4.60
C ARG A 125 -9.48 6.49 -5.32
N GLU A 126 -8.73 6.34 -6.42
CA GLU A 126 -8.58 5.04 -7.07
C GLU A 126 -7.85 4.06 -6.18
N LEU A 127 -6.76 4.46 -5.54
CA LEU A 127 -6.05 3.63 -4.56
C LEU A 127 -6.99 3.19 -3.43
N ALA A 128 -7.74 4.11 -2.81
CA ALA A 128 -8.67 3.79 -1.73
C ALA A 128 -9.79 2.81 -2.19
N ARG A 129 -10.34 3.01 -3.38
CA ARG A 129 -11.34 2.08 -3.97
C ARG A 129 -10.74 0.71 -4.26
N ALA A 130 -9.52 0.67 -4.82
CA ALA A 130 -8.81 -0.57 -5.09
C ALA A 130 -8.53 -1.34 -3.79
N THR A 131 -8.12 -0.65 -2.73
CA THR A 131 -7.92 -1.23 -1.40
C THR A 131 -9.20 -1.88 -0.88
N LEU A 132 -10.33 -1.17 -0.91
CA LEU A 132 -11.62 -1.74 -0.51
C LEU A 132 -12.02 -2.96 -1.37
N ILE A 133 -11.81 -2.90 -2.69
CA ILE A 133 -12.09 -4.04 -3.58
C ILE A 133 -11.21 -5.24 -3.22
N ARG A 134 -9.93 -5.02 -2.90
CA ARG A 134 -9.01 -6.07 -2.47
C ARG A 134 -9.45 -6.69 -1.15
N GLN A 135 -9.76 -5.88 -0.16
CA GLN A 135 -10.24 -6.34 1.16
C GLN A 135 -11.50 -7.20 1.06
N VAL A 136 -12.45 -6.79 0.20
CA VAL A 136 -13.74 -7.49 0.04
C VAL A 136 -13.63 -8.74 -0.83
N TYR A 137 -12.87 -8.69 -1.92
CA TYR A 137 -12.91 -9.73 -2.96
C TYR A 137 -11.65 -10.56 -3.09
N SER A 138 -10.52 -10.15 -2.49
CA SER A 138 -9.30 -10.96 -2.53
C SER A 138 -9.50 -12.30 -1.84
N ARG A 139 -8.98 -13.37 -2.44
CA ARG A 139 -8.84 -14.68 -1.79
C ARG A 139 -7.57 -14.76 -0.95
N ARG A 140 -6.66 -13.78 -1.12
CA ARG A 140 -5.40 -13.62 -0.37
C ARG A 140 -5.65 -12.75 0.86
N GLN A 141 -6.53 -13.20 1.76
CA GLN A 141 -7.03 -12.38 2.85
C GLN A 141 -5.93 -11.98 3.85
N LEU A 142 -5.10 -12.93 4.27
CA LEU A 142 -3.98 -12.64 5.17
C LEU A 142 -3.01 -11.63 4.55
N TYR A 143 -2.72 -11.77 3.25
CA TYR A 143 -1.87 -10.82 2.54
C TYR A 143 -2.45 -9.39 2.57
N GLU A 144 -3.73 -9.21 2.28
CA GLU A 144 -4.36 -7.89 2.30
C GLU A 144 -4.44 -7.30 3.73
N VAL A 145 -4.63 -8.12 4.76
CA VAL A 145 -4.55 -7.70 6.17
C VAL A 145 -3.15 -7.21 6.52
N MET A 146 -2.11 -7.92 6.07
CA MET A 146 -0.72 -7.50 6.31
C MET A 146 -0.35 -6.24 5.51
N VAL A 147 -0.88 -6.08 4.30
CA VAL A 147 -0.73 -4.83 3.53
C VAL A 147 -1.33 -3.65 4.29
N GLU A 148 -2.54 -3.79 4.86
CA GLU A 148 -3.15 -2.74 5.67
C GLU A 148 -2.33 -2.45 6.93
N PHE A 149 -1.93 -3.50 7.66
CA PHE A 149 -1.09 -3.35 8.85
C PHE A 149 0.18 -2.54 8.58
N TRP A 150 0.92 -2.88 7.51
CA TRP A 150 2.15 -2.16 7.16
C TRP A 150 1.88 -0.77 6.57
N THR A 151 0.76 -0.57 5.89
CA THR A 151 0.32 0.75 5.42
C THR A 151 0.06 1.70 6.59
N ASP A 152 -0.48 1.18 7.70
CA ASP A 152 -0.71 1.96 8.92
C ASP A 152 0.59 2.17 9.71
N HIS A 153 1.45 1.15 9.78
CA HIS A 153 2.74 1.24 10.47
C HIS A 153 3.69 2.25 9.79
N PHE A 154 3.80 2.21 8.46
CA PHE A 154 4.53 3.18 7.64
C PHE A 154 3.55 4.19 7.02
N ASN A 155 2.78 4.86 7.88
CA ASN A 155 1.71 5.74 7.44
C ASN A 155 2.22 6.95 6.67
N ILE A 156 1.54 7.26 5.55
CA ILE A 156 1.80 8.42 4.71
C ILE A 156 0.47 9.07 4.35
N SER A 157 0.27 10.34 4.77
CA SER A 157 -0.93 11.10 4.39
C SER A 157 -0.84 11.59 2.95
N VAL A 158 -1.86 11.31 2.16
CA VAL A 158 -2.01 11.79 0.77
C VAL A 158 -2.20 13.30 0.66
N GLU A 159 -2.45 13.98 1.76
CA GLU A 159 -2.64 15.45 1.78
C GLU A 159 -1.32 16.22 1.86
N LYS A 160 -0.21 15.56 2.14
CA LYS A 160 1.12 16.19 2.28
C LYS A 160 1.85 16.26 0.94
N GLY A 161 2.04 17.44 0.40
CA GLY A 161 2.86 17.67 -0.78
C GLY A 161 2.52 16.70 -1.94
N ASP A 162 3.54 16.08 -2.52
CA ASP A 162 3.42 15.14 -3.63
C ASP A 162 2.97 13.72 -3.21
N CYS A 163 2.71 13.48 -1.92
CA CYS A 163 2.19 12.19 -1.44
C CYS A 163 0.86 11.80 -2.08
N TRP A 164 0.10 12.74 -2.66
CA TRP A 164 -1.15 12.47 -3.36
C TRP A 164 -0.99 11.47 -4.52
N PHE A 165 0.17 11.43 -5.19
CA PHE A 165 0.48 10.43 -6.21
C PHE A 165 1.53 9.42 -5.75
N LEU A 166 2.52 9.84 -4.95
CA LEU A 166 3.59 8.97 -4.48
C LEU A 166 3.08 7.83 -3.60
N LYS A 167 1.97 8.02 -2.86
CA LYS A 167 1.37 6.97 -2.03
C LYS A 167 0.89 5.77 -2.83
N THR A 168 0.44 5.97 -4.07
CA THR A 168 0.04 4.86 -4.96
C THR A 168 1.26 4.04 -5.38
N VAL A 169 2.39 4.69 -5.64
CA VAL A 169 3.66 4.03 -5.95
C VAL A 169 4.20 3.28 -4.72
N ASP A 170 4.15 3.91 -3.55
CA ASP A 170 4.55 3.32 -2.27
C ASP A 170 3.74 2.05 -1.93
N ASP A 171 2.42 2.07 -2.08
CA ASP A 171 1.57 0.87 -1.92
C ASP A 171 2.05 -0.27 -2.83
N ARG A 172 2.33 0.03 -4.12
CA ARG A 172 2.69 -0.96 -5.12
C ARG A 172 4.10 -1.49 -4.99
N GLU A 173 5.08 -0.62 -4.69
CA GLU A 173 6.51 -0.93 -4.80
C GLU A 173 7.20 -1.16 -3.45
N VAL A 174 6.61 -0.63 -2.37
CA VAL A 174 7.17 -0.74 -1.01
C VAL A 174 6.34 -1.70 -0.16
N ILE A 175 5.07 -1.38 0.08
CA ILE A 175 4.27 -2.12 1.05
C ILE A 175 3.91 -3.51 0.54
N ARG A 176 3.30 -3.61 -0.64
CA ARG A 176 2.79 -4.89 -1.17
C ARG A 176 3.86 -5.94 -1.41
N PRO A 177 5.01 -5.64 -2.01
CA PRO A 177 6.04 -6.65 -2.24
C PRO A 177 6.63 -7.23 -0.96
N HIS A 178 6.58 -6.49 0.14
CA HIS A 178 7.22 -6.86 1.41
C HIS A 178 6.23 -7.24 2.53
N ALA A 179 4.91 -7.21 2.26
CA ALA A 179 3.88 -7.38 3.30
C ALA A 179 3.95 -8.71 4.07
N LEU A 180 4.40 -9.78 3.45
CA LEU A 180 4.67 -11.10 4.07
C LEU A 180 6.17 -11.45 4.05
N GLY A 181 7.02 -10.46 3.78
CA GLY A 181 8.48 -10.59 3.73
C GLY A 181 9.15 -10.37 5.09
N LYS A 182 10.45 -10.09 5.03
CA LYS A 182 11.23 -9.74 6.23
C LYS A 182 11.05 -8.26 6.56
N PHE A 183 10.92 -7.95 7.85
CA PHE A 183 10.83 -6.57 8.32
C PHE A 183 12.00 -5.71 7.84
N ARG A 184 13.22 -6.25 7.85
CA ARG A 184 14.41 -5.58 7.33
C ARG A 184 14.24 -5.09 5.89
N ASP A 185 13.73 -5.94 5.01
CA ASP A 185 13.56 -5.61 3.59
C ASP A 185 12.47 -4.55 3.38
N LEU A 186 11.40 -4.63 4.18
CA LEU A 186 10.34 -3.62 4.18
C LEU A 186 10.84 -2.28 4.74
N LEU A 187 11.57 -2.28 5.86
CA LEU A 187 12.16 -1.07 6.44
C LEU A 187 13.13 -0.41 5.46
N TRP A 188 13.96 -1.21 4.80
CA TRP A 188 14.85 -0.74 3.73
C TRP A 188 14.11 -0.08 2.58
N ALA A 189 13.08 -0.74 2.05
CA ALA A 189 12.26 -0.21 0.97
C ALA A 189 11.52 1.07 1.39
N SER A 190 10.97 1.10 2.61
CA SER A 190 10.31 2.29 3.16
C SER A 190 11.28 3.45 3.36
N ALA A 191 12.50 3.19 3.83
CA ALA A 191 13.51 4.23 4.02
C ALA A 191 13.91 4.92 2.70
N HIS A 192 13.88 4.19 1.59
CA HIS A 192 14.16 4.73 0.25
C HIS A 192 12.90 5.21 -0.49
N SER A 193 11.71 5.08 0.13
CA SER A 193 10.46 5.50 -0.50
C SER A 193 10.41 7.02 -0.71
N PRO A 194 10.26 7.49 -1.94
CA PRO A 194 10.04 8.92 -2.22
C PRO A 194 8.84 9.49 -1.45
N ALA A 195 7.77 8.69 -1.30
CA ALA A 195 6.59 9.10 -0.54
C ALA A 195 6.92 9.36 0.94
N MET A 196 7.74 8.49 1.56
CA MET A 196 8.17 8.65 2.96
C MET A 196 9.09 9.85 3.14
N LEU A 197 10.03 10.05 2.22
CA LEU A 197 10.95 11.19 2.25
C LEU A 197 10.21 12.53 2.11
N VAL A 198 9.16 12.59 1.27
CA VAL A 198 8.29 13.77 1.15
C VAL A 198 7.42 13.94 2.38
N TYR A 199 6.83 12.87 2.87
CA TYR A 199 5.90 12.91 4.01
C TYR A 199 6.58 13.44 5.28
N LEU A 200 7.80 13.01 5.54
CA LEU A 200 8.57 13.38 6.74
C LEU A 200 9.63 14.46 6.50
N ASP A 201 9.49 15.21 5.40
CA ASP A 201 10.32 16.37 5.04
C ASP A 201 11.82 16.08 4.85
N ASN A 202 12.20 14.81 4.65
CA ASN A 202 13.61 14.48 4.45
C ASN A 202 14.16 14.98 3.09
N GLN A 203 13.30 15.18 2.08
CA GLN A 203 13.71 15.72 0.79
C GLN A 203 14.34 17.13 0.88
N VAL A 204 14.10 17.85 1.99
CA VAL A 204 14.72 19.15 2.28
C VAL A 204 15.80 19.07 3.36
N ASN A 205 16.16 17.87 3.81
CA ASN A 205 17.20 17.65 4.80
C ASN A 205 18.59 17.82 4.20
N HIS A 206 19.37 18.81 4.69
CA HIS A 206 20.67 19.14 4.13
C HIS A 206 21.68 19.52 5.22
N LYS A 207 22.98 19.40 4.90
CA LYS A 207 24.07 19.84 5.78
C LYS A 207 23.90 21.31 6.20
N GLY A 208 24.22 21.58 7.45
CA GLY A 208 24.11 22.93 8.03
C GLY A 208 22.74 23.24 8.64
N ALA A 209 21.69 22.51 8.26
CA ALA A 209 20.38 22.56 8.89
C ALA A 209 19.68 21.18 8.80
N PRO A 210 20.20 20.14 9.49
CA PRO A 210 19.59 18.81 9.47
C PRO A 210 18.16 18.84 9.98
N ASN A 211 17.26 18.17 9.25
CA ASN A 211 15.86 18.00 9.62
C ASN A 211 15.68 16.69 10.39
N GLU A 212 15.30 16.78 11.66
CA GLU A 212 15.17 15.62 12.56
C GLU A 212 13.88 14.83 12.38
N ASN A 213 12.90 15.33 11.61
CA ASN A 213 11.57 14.75 11.55
C ASN A 213 11.62 13.27 11.18
N TYR A 214 12.21 12.97 10.02
CA TYR A 214 12.29 11.58 9.56
C TYR A 214 13.16 10.71 10.50
N ALA A 215 14.30 11.22 10.95
CA ALA A 215 15.18 10.48 11.86
C ALA A 215 14.45 10.08 13.16
N ARG A 216 13.64 10.98 13.69
CA ARG A 216 12.83 10.74 14.89
C ARG A 216 11.78 9.66 14.64
N GLU A 217 10.98 9.80 13.57
CA GLU A 217 9.93 8.85 13.25
C GLU A 217 10.50 7.46 12.92
N LEU A 218 11.66 7.40 12.28
CA LEU A 218 12.34 6.14 11.98
C LEU A 218 12.72 5.38 13.25
N MET A 219 13.21 6.07 14.29
CA MET A 219 13.53 5.45 15.58
C MET A 219 12.27 5.22 16.42
N GLU A 220 11.36 6.19 16.48
CA GLU A 220 10.26 6.21 17.43
C GLU A 220 9.07 5.38 16.98
N LEU A 221 8.62 5.55 15.73
CA LEU A 221 7.40 4.91 15.23
C LEU A 221 7.68 3.70 14.35
N HIS A 222 8.77 3.72 13.59
CA HIS A 222 9.01 2.66 12.63
C HIS A 222 9.82 1.49 13.18
N THR A 223 10.63 1.69 14.26
CA THR A 223 11.53 0.63 14.77
C THR A 223 11.52 0.49 16.30
N LEU A 224 12.24 1.31 17.04
CA LEU A 224 12.56 1.09 18.47
C LEU A 224 11.40 1.40 19.41
N GLY A 225 10.47 2.25 19.02
CA GLY A 225 9.40 2.76 19.88
C GLY A 225 9.87 3.93 20.76
N VAL A 226 8.90 4.68 21.32
CA VAL A 226 9.13 5.89 22.14
C VAL A 226 10.13 5.67 23.29
N HIS A 227 10.20 4.46 23.82
CA HIS A 227 11.07 4.09 24.94
C HIS A 227 12.23 3.19 24.51
N GLY A 228 12.64 3.24 23.23
CA GLY A 228 13.65 2.37 22.62
C GLY A 228 15.10 2.60 23.10
N GLY A 229 15.33 3.49 24.08
CA GLY A 229 16.64 3.71 24.68
C GLY A 229 17.58 4.63 23.91
N TYR A 230 17.15 5.20 22.78
CA TYR A 230 17.89 6.23 22.04
C TYR A 230 17.78 7.60 22.72
N THR A 231 18.73 8.47 22.42
CA THR A 231 18.79 9.83 22.93
C THR A 231 18.42 10.85 21.86
N GLN A 232 18.17 12.11 22.27
CA GLN A 232 18.00 13.21 21.33
C GLN A 232 19.23 13.38 20.42
N GLN A 233 20.43 13.09 20.92
CA GLN A 233 21.65 13.14 20.14
C GLN A 233 21.66 12.06 19.04
N ASP A 234 21.19 10.84 19.34
CA ASP A 234 21.07 9.79 18.32
C ASP A 234 20.14 10.19 17.17
N VAL A 235 19.03 10.87 17.50
CA VAL A 235 18.13 11.43 16.46
C VAL A 235 18.84 12.48 15.60
N GLN A 236 19.62 13.38 16.21
CA GLN A 236 20.39 14.40 15.49
C GLN A 236 21.46 13.78 14.60
N GLU A 237 22.19 12.81 15.11
CA GLU A 237 23.22 12.11 14.32
C GLU A 237 22.61 11.30 13.18
N LEU A 238 21.46 10.64 13.38
CA LEU A 238 20.74 9.98 12.30
C LEU A 238 20.21 10.99 11.26
N ALA A 239 19.68 12.14 11.70
CA ALA A 239 19.28 13.20 10.78
C ALA A 239 20.44 13.69 9.90
N ARG A 240 21.68 13.78 10.46
CA ARG A 240 22.89 14.07 9.70
C ARG A 240 23.26 12.97 8.71
N CYS A 241 23.09 11.67 9.08
CA CYS A 241 23.27 10.56 8.16
C CYS A 241 22.30 10.64 6.97
N LEU A 242 21.06 11.09 7.19
CA LEU A 242 20.00 11.20 6.19
C LEU A 242 20.10 12.45 5.32
N THR A 243 21.03 13.38 5.61
CA THR A 243 21.22 14.58 4.78
C THR A 243 21.58 14.20 3.34
N GLY A 244 20.98 14.89 2.39
CA GLY A 244 21.18 14.64 0.95
C GLY A 244 20.30 13.52 0.36
N TRP A 245 19.62 12.72 1.19
CA TRP A 245 18.58 11.82 0.71
C TRP A 245 17.36 12.64 0.31
N SER A 246 16.96 12.56 -0.95
CA SER A 246 15.96 13.43 -1.52
C SER A 246 15.14 12.74 -2.62
N VAL A 247 14.24 13.49 -3.23
CA VAL A 247 13.37 13.05 -4.31
C VAL A 247 13.60 13.97 -5.52
N LYS A 248 13.64 13.40 -6.72
CA LYS A 248 13.73 14.18 -7.96
C LYS A 248 12.45 14.96 -8.20
N ASP A 249 12.58 16.25 -8.49
CA ASP A 249 11.48 17.20 -8.78
C ASP A 249 11.32 17.53 -10.27
N ALA A 250 12.36 17.28 -11.06
CA ALA A 250 12.37 17.39 -12.52
C ALA A 250 12.60 16.01 -13.12
N PHE A 251 12.87 15.83 -14.38
CA PHE A 251 13.05 14.55 -15.08
C PHE A 251 13.12 13.31 -14.16
N TRP A 252 12.18 12.37 -14.28
CA TRP A 252 11.99 11.25 -13.35
C TRP A 252 11.44 11.69 -11.99
N ARG A 253 10.50 12.62 -12.01
CA ARG A 253 9.84 13.15 -10.82
C ARG A 253 9.30 11.99 -9.96
N GLY A 254 9.61 12.08 -8.66
CA GLY A 254 9.19 11.07 -7.70
C GLY A 254 10.15 9.90 -7.51
N ASP A 255 11.32 9.89 -8.17
CA ASP A 255 12.37 8.90 -7.88
C ASP A 255 13.23 9.33 -6.70
N PHE A 256 13.73 8.34 -5.94
CA PHE A 256 14.77 8.56 -4.94
C PHE A 256 16.05 9.12 -5.58
N THR A 257 16.72 10.02 -4.88
CA THR A 257 18.03 10.52 -5.28
C THR A 257 18.89 10.86 -4.07
N PHE A 258 20.21 10.71 -4.20
CA PHE A 258 21.19 11.18 -3.22
C PHE A 258 21.97 12.37 -3.77
N ASN A 259 21.94 13.48 -3.04
CA ASN A 259 22.72 14.69 -3.36
C ASN A 259 23.92 14.82 -2.44
N ALA A 260 25.08 14.33 -2.87
CA ALA A 260 26.32 14.41 -2.11
C ALA A 260 26.72 15.85 -1.72
N GLY A 261 26.35 16.85 -2.54
CA GLY A 261 26.60 18.27 -2.25
C GLY A 261 25.83 18.80 -1.05
N GLN A 262 24.72 18.16 -0.69
CA GLN A 262 23.87 18.50 0.45
C GLN A 262 24.11 17.59 1.67
N HIS A 263 24.92 16.55 1.52
CA HIS A 263 25.24 15.61 2.60
C HIS A 263 26.26 16.21 3.58
N ASP A 264 26.08 15.88 4.87
CA ASP A 264 27.03 16.20 5.94
C ASP A 264 28.14 15.12 6.00
N PRO A 265 29.40 15.45 5.62
CA PRO A 265 30.47 14.45 5.54
C PRO A 265 31.19 14.19 6.89
N GLU A 266 30.83 14.91 7.96
CA GLU A 266 31.49 14.78 9.24
C GLU A 266 31.19 13.43 9.92
N ALA A 267 32.06 12.96 10.80
CA ALA A 267 31.86 11.72 11.55
C ALA A 267 30.58 11.77 12.38
N LYS A 268 29.91 10.64 12.51
CA LYS A 268 28.63 10.46 13.22
C LYS A 268 28.69 9.26 14.14
N THR A 269 27.91 9.32 15.21
CA THR A 269 27.76 8.20 16.15
C THR A 269 26.27 8.04 16.44
N VAL A 270 25.71 6.88 16.14
CA VAL A 270 24.28 6.56 16.36
C VAL A 270 24.20 5.33 17.27
N LEU A 271 23.44 5.41 18.34
CA LEU A 271 23.27 4.31 19.33
C LEU A 271 24.60 3.78 19.86
N GLY A 272 25.59 4.67 20.04
CA GLY A 272 26.93 4.33 20.50
C GLY A 272 27.85 3.70 19.44
N LEU A 273 27.39 3.51 18.20
CA LEU A 273 28.18 2.98 17.10
C LEU A 273 28.69 4.10 16.19
N ILE A 274 29.96 4.04 15.86
CA ILE A 274 30.58 4.95 14.89
C ILE A 274 30.10 4.53 13.48
N ILE A 275 29.45 5.46 12.78
CA ILE A 275 29.01 5.26 11.41
C ILE A 275 30.17 5.58 10.47
N SER A 276 30.53 4.62 9.62
CA SER A 276 31.62 4.81 8.65
C SER A 276 31.21 5.85 7.61
N PRO A 277 32.05 6.89 7.36
CA PRO A 277 31.75 7.87 6.31
C PRO A 277 31.65 7.21 4.93
N ASP A 278 30.47 7.21 4.36
CA ASP A 278 30.14 6.57 3.08
C ASP A 278 29.04 7.31 2.29
N GLY A 279 28.79 8.58 2.63
CA GLY A 279 27.77 9.36 1.97
C GLY A 279 26.39 8.74 2.08
N GLN A 280 25.78 8.29 0.97
CA GLN A 280 24.47 7.63 0.99
C GLN A 280 24.44 6.42 1.93
N GLY A 281 25.50 5.62 1.97
CA GLY A 281 25.59 4.40 2.76
C GLY A 281 25.56 4.62 4.28
N GLU A 282 25.77 5.85 4.78
CA GLU A 282 25.71 6.14 6.20
C GLU A 282 24.31 5.91 6.79
N ALA A 283 23.27 6.43 6.15
CA ALA A 283 21.90 6.19 6.57
C ALA A 283 21.50 4.71 6.36
N GLU A 284 21.99 4.08 5.30
CA GLU A 284 21.79 2.65 5.04
C GLU A 284 22.37 1.78 6.17
N GLN A 285 23.58 2.11 6.69
CA GLN A 285 24.15 1.42 7.86
C GLN A 285 23.24 1.54 9.09
N VAL A 286 22.63 2.70 9.32
CA VAL A 286 21.74 2.90 10.48
C VAL A 286 20.40 2.15 10.26
N VAL A 287 19.85 2.13 9.05
CA VAL A 287 18.64 1.33 8.73
C VAL A 287 18.89 -0.15 8.99
N GLU A 288 20.06 -0.68 8.60
CA GLU A 288 20.46 -2.05 8.90
C GLU A 288 20.57 -2.32 10.40
N LEU A 289 21.15 -1.38 11.14
CA LEU A 289 21.27 -1.46 12.61
C LEU A 289 19.89 -1.50 13.29
N LEU A 290 18.95 -0.66 12.81
CA LEU A 290 17.59 -0.57 13.38
C LEU A 290 16.73 -1.80 13.04
N ALA A 291 17.08 -2.54 12.00
CA ALA A 291 16.39 -3.76 11.57
C ALA A 291 16.90 -5.05 12.22
N ALA A 292 18.03 -4.99 12.95
CA ALA A 292 18.69 -6.13 13.59
C ALA A 292 18.07 -6.49 14.94
#